data_e03e6a20ae6089d7284c12b3069f90e8
#
_entry.id   e03e6a20ae6089d7284c12b3069f90e8
#
_cell.length_a   1.000
_cell.length_b   1.000
_cell.length_c   1.000
_cell.angle_alpha   90.00
_cell.angle_beta   90.00
_cell.angle_gamma   90.00
#
_symmetry.space_group_name_H-M   'P 1'
#
loop_
_entity.id
_entity.type
_entity.pdbx_description
1 polymer ?
#
loop_
_entity_poly.entity_id
_entity_poly.type
_entity_poly.pdbx_seq_one_letter_code
_entity_poly.pdbx_strand_id
1 'polypeptide(L)'
;MTFQRPILWIHEEALGANNPTLQAWPEAPAVFVFDTRWIQDARISRKRLGFLYENALDLPLTLRKGDVATEVLAFARRHQADGVVSSSAVDPRLELIGEAIDAELPLELLNPEPFVELPRPPRLGRFSRYWRDAEAVVWEGYSPARLSLSSCRARFNSSTGLVSRSSASSEGSCTGTT
;
A
#
# COMPACT_ATOMS: atom_id res chain seq x y z
N MET A 1 -18.04 9.00 -16.19
CA MET A 1 -19.19 8.25 -16.77
C MET A 1 -19.92 7.57 -15.64
N THR A 2 -21.25 7.36 -15.73
CA THR A 2 -21.96 6.68 -14.63
C THR A 2 -22.30 5.27 -15.10
N PHE A 3 -21.53 4.29 -14.67
CA PHE A 3 -21.81 2.87 -14.89
C PHE A 3 -22.95 2.40 -13.97
N GLN A 4 -23.70 1.40 -14.42
CA GLN A 4 -24.73 0.74 -13.59
C GLN A 4 -24.18 -0.52 -12.91
N ARG A 5 -23.30 -1.23 -13.59
CA ARG A 5 -22.69 -2.49 -13.12
C ARG A 5 -21.21 -2.56 -13.48
N PRO A 6 -20.37 -1.69 -12.92
CA PRO A 6 -18.96 -1.75 -13.19
C PRO A 6 -18.29 -2.95 -12.52
N ILE A 7 -17.14 -3.35 -13.05
CA ILE A 7 -16.16 -4.13 -12.31
C ILE A 7 -14.96 -3.24 -11.95
N LEU A 8 -14.22 -3.63 -10.92
CA LEU A 8 -13.03 -2.93 -10.51
C LEU A 8 -11.78 -3.71 -10.94
N TRP A 9 -10.89 -3.04 -11.67
CA TRP A 9 -9.57 -3.55 -11.94
C TRP A 9 -8.56 -2.92 -10.97
N ILE A 10 -8.01 -3.75 -10.08
CA ILE A 10 -7.00 -3.32 -9.11
C ILE A 10 -5.63 -3.78 -9.60
N HIS A 11 -4.67 -2.88 -9.62
CA HIS A 11 -3.30 -3.14 -10.04
C HIS A 11 -2.30 -2.93 -8.89
N GLU A 12 -1.06 -3.34 -9.09
CA GLU A 12 -0.04 -3.36 -8.04
C GLU A 12 0.37 -1.99 -7.47
N GLU A 13 0.13 -0.89 -8.19
CA GLU A 13 0.42 0.46 -7.68
C GLU A 13 -0.67 0.99 -6.74
N ALA A 14 -1.87 0.42 -6.82
CA ALA A 14 -3.03 0.83 -6.04
C ALA A 14 -3.59 -0.30 -5.16
N LEU A 15 -2.73 -1.25 -4.76
CA LEU A 15 -3.11 -2.40 -3.93
C LEU A 15 -3.12 -2.02 -2.45
N GLY A 16 -4.24 -1.51 -1.96
CA GLY A 16 -4.39 -1.11 -0.56
C GLY A 16 -5.84 -0.73 -0.22
N ALA A 17 -6.15 -0.68 1.08
CA ALA A 17 -7.48 -0.35 1.57
C ALA A 17 -7.95 1.07 1.19
N ASN A 18 -7.00 1.98 0.96
CA ASN A 18 -7.28 3.36 0.55
C ASN A 18 -7.42 3.52 -0.98
N ASN A 19 -7.57 2.41 -1.70
CA ASN A 19 -7.77 2.46 -3.15
C ASN A 19 -9.06 3.24 -3.48
N PRO A 20 -8.99 4.29 -4.34
CA PRO A 20 -10.15 5.13 -4.65
C PRO A 20 -11.29 4.37 -5.33
N THR A 21 -10.99 3.32 -6.10
CA THR A 21 -12.04 2.53 -6.76
C THR A 21 -12.82 1.67 -5.77
N LEU A 22 -12.14 1.07 -4.77
CA LEU A 22 -12.78 0.29 -3.72
C LEU A 22 -13.62 1.18 -2.80
N GLN A 23 -13.21 2.42 -2.57
CA GLN A 23 -13.97 3.38 -1.79
C GLN A 23 -15.20 3.90 -2.54
N ALA A 24 -15.05 4.16 -3.84
CA ALA A 24 -16.15 4.65 -4.67
C ALA A 24 -17.21 3.57 -4.97
N TRP A 25 -16.77 2.30 -5.06
CA TRP A 25 -17.62 1.18 -5.45
C TRP A 25 -17.42 -0.04 -4.55
N PRO A 26 -17.73 0.02 -3.24
CA PRO A 26 -17.39 -1.02 -2.28
C PRO A 26 -18.07 -2.38 -2.56
N GLU A 27 -19.22 -2.37 -3.24
CA GLU A 27 -19.98 -3.59 -3.55
C GLU A 27 -19.70 -4.16 -4.95
N ALA A 28 -18.90 -3.46 -5.78
CA ALA A 28 -18.62 -3.91 -7.13
C ALA A 28 -17.62 -5.06 -7.14
N PRO A 29 -17.79 -6.05 -8.03
CA PRO A 29 -16.84 -7.14 -8.15
C PRO A 29 -15.46 -6.61 -8.54
N ALA A 30 -14.44 -6.97 -7.78
CA ALA A 30 -13.07 -6.52 -7.99
C ALA A 30 -12.13 -7.66 -8.37
N VAL A 31 -11.21 -7.39 -9.29
CA VAL A 31 -10.22 -8.35 -9.78
C VAL A 31 -8.82 -7.78 -9.72
N PHE A 32 -7.88 -8.61 -9.28
CA PHE A 32 -6.45 -8.39 -9.39
C PHE A 32 -5.84 -9.50 -10.25
N VAL A 33 -5.02 -9.13 -11.22
CA VAL A 33 -4.42 -10.09 -12.16
C VAL A 33 -2.90 -10.08 -12.00
N PHE A 34 -2.33 -11.24 -11.66
CA PHE A 34 -0.90 -11.45 -11.73
C PHE A 34 -0.47 -11.57 -13.20
N ASP A 35 0.13 -10.51 -13.74
CA ASP A 35 0.63 -10.45 -15.10
C ASP A 35 1.80 -11.42 -15.29
N THR A 36 1.55 -12.50 -16.05
CA THR A 36 2.57 -13.53 -16.27
C THR A 36 3.74 -13.03 -17.10
N ARG A 37 3.49 -12.12 -18.05
CA ARG A 37 4.51 -11.55 -18.90
C ARG A 37 5.44 -10.63 -18.12
N TRP A 38 4.87 -9.70 -17.37
CA TRP A 38 5.64 -8.81 -16.50
C TRP A 38 6.47 -9.58 -15.46
N ILE A 39 5.89 -10.62 -14.84
CA ILE A 39 6.59 -11.44 -13.85
C ILE A 39 7.82 -12.10 -14.47
N GLN A 40 7.74 -12.59 -15.71
CA GLN A 40 8.82 -13.24 -16.42
C GLN A 40 9.87 -12.23 -16.92
N ASP A 41 9.44 -11.19 -17.63
CA ASP A 41 10.30 -10.22 -18.30
C ASP A 41 11.08 -9.35 -17.30
N ALA A 42 10.40 -8.88 -16.25
CA ALA A 42 11.01 -8.10 -15.18
C ALA A 42 11.65 -8.98 -14.08
N ARG A 43 11.61 -10.31 -14.21
CA ARG A 43 12.18 -11.27 -13.25
C ARG A 43 11.74 -10.98 -11.81
N ILE A 44 10.46 -10.77 -11.61
CA ILE A 44 9.90 -10.41 -10.30
C ILE A 44 10.23 -11.49 -9.27
N SER A 45 10.81 -11.08 -8.16
CA SER A 45 11.23 -12.01 -7.10
C SER A 45 10.03 -12.67 -6.41
N ARG A 46 10.22 -13.90 -5.90
CA ARG A 46 9.19 -14.60 -5.11
C ARG A 46 8.75 -13.81 -3.88
N LYS A 47 9.67 -13.06 -3.25
CA LYS A 47 9.34 -12.22 -2.10
C LYS A 47 8.36 -11.10 -2.49
N ARG A 48 8.57 -10.44 -3.64
CA ARG A 48 7.64 -9.42 -4.14
C ARG A 48 6.31 -10.02 -4.52
N LEU A 49 6.29 -11.20 -5.15
CA LEU A 49 5.03 -11.90 -5.46
C LEU A 49 4.28 -12.29 -4.20
N GLY A 50 4.98 -12.81 -3.17
CA GLY A 50 4.40 -13.13 -1.86
C GLY A 50 3.79 -11.89 -1.21
N PHE A 51 4.51 -10.77 -1.21
CA PHE A 51 4.02 -9.50 -0.68
C PHE A 51 2.75 -9.01 -1.40
N LEU A 52 2.73 -9.04 -2.74
CA LEU A 52 1.54 -8.67 -3.52
C LEU A 52 0.35 -9.60 -3.22
N TYR A 53 0.62 -10.90 -3.11
CA TYR A 53 -0.40 -11.91 -2.81
C TYR A 53 -1.00 -11.70 -1.41
N GLU A 54 -0.18 -11.51 -0.39
CA GLU A 54 -0.62 -11.26 0.98
C GLU A 54 -1.49 -9.98 1.06
N ASN A 55 -1.03 -8.87 0.46
CA ASN A 55 -1.82 -7.64 0.42
C ASN A 55 -3.14 -7.80 -0.34
N ALA A 56 -3.15 -8.60 -1.41
CA ALA A 56 -4.37 -8.84 -2.18
C ALA A 56 -5.39 -9.70 -1.42
N LEU A 57 -4.94 -10.57 -0.51
CA LEU A 57 -5.83 -11.39 0.33
C LEU A 57 -6.56 -10.56 1.41
N ASP A 58 -6.01 -9.43 1.81
CA ASP A 58 -6.63 -8.51 2.78
C ASP A 58 -7.78 -7.70 2.17
N LEU A 59 -7.96 -7.78 0.85
CA LEU A 59 -8.95 -7.04 0.10
C LEU A 59 -10.03 -7.97 -0.50
N PRO A 60 -11.24 -7.49 -0.76
CA PRO A 60 -12.31 -8.29 -1.37
C PRO A 60 -12.08 -8.49 -2.87
N LEU A 61 -10.96 -9.12 -3.25
CA LEU A 61 -10.53 -9.27 -4.63
C LEU A 61 -10.66 -10.72 -5.13
N THR A 62 -11.04 -10.86 -6.40
CA THR A 62 -10.84 -12.11 -7.14
C THR A 62 -9.44 -12.10 -7.74
N LEU A 63 -8.61 -13.08 -7.34
CA LEU A 63 -7.25 -13.20 -7.86
C LEU A 63 -7.23 -14.03 -9.13
N ARG A 64 -6.56 -13.52 -10.16
CA ARG A 64 -6.33 -14.19 -11.44
C ARG A 64 -4.87 -14.13 -11.84
N LYS A 65 -4.51 -14.90 -12.85
CA LYS A 65 -3.17 -14.95 -13.41
C LYS A 65 -3.25 -15.11 -14.92
N GLY A 66 -2.56 -14.26 -15.66
CA GLY A 66 -2.57 -14.34 -17.11
C GLY A 66 -2.13 -13.05 -17.78
N ASP A 67 -2.65 -12.79 -18.97
CA ASP A 67 -2.61 -11.49 -19.62
C ASP A 67 -3.68 -10.59 -18.98
N VAL A 68 -3.27 -9.40 -18.52
CA VAL A 68 -4.13 -8.57 -17.67
C VAL A 68 -5.38 -8.11 -18.41
N ALA A 69 -5.25 -7.57 -19.62
CA ALA A 69 -6.40 -7.07 -20.38
C ALA A 69 -7.39 -8.21 -20.69
N THR A 70 -6.88 -9.35 -21.12
CA THR A 70 -7.69 -10.54 -21.44
C THR A 70 -8.46 -11.03 -20.20
N GLU A 71 -7.81 -11.11 -19.05
CA GLU A 71 -8.41 -11.61 -17.81
C GLU A 71 -9.44 -10.63 -17.23
N VAL A 72 -9.17 -9.32 -17.30
CA VAL A 72 -10.11 -8.27 -16.87
C VAL A 72 -11.36 -8.29 -17.74
N LEU A 73 -11.20 -8.33 -19.07
CA LEU A 73 -12.34 -8.40 -20.00
C LEU A 73 -13.14 -9.70 -19.84
N ALA A 74 -12.48 -10.83 -19.60
CA ALA A 74 -13.16 -12.10 -19.30
C ALA A 74 -13.94 -12.02 -17.98
N PHE A 75 -13.39 -11.33 -16.97
CA PHE A 75 -14.06 -11.08 -15.71
C PHE A 75 -15.28 -10.16 -15.89
N ALA A 76 -15.13 -9.09 -16.67
CA ALA A 76 -16.21 -8.17 -16.98
C ALA A 76 -17.39 -8.88 -17.69
N ARG A 77 -17.10 -9.71 -18.71
CA ARG A 77 -18.11 -10.52 -19.40
C ARG A 77 -18.86 -11.44 -18.46
N ARG A 78 -18.15 -12.09 -17.52
CA ARG A 78 -18.75 -13.01 -16.53
C ARG A 78 -19.72 -12.28 -15.60
N HIS A 79 -19.42 -11.04 -15.23
CA HIS A 79 -20.26 -10.22 -14.37
C HIS A 79 -21.27 -9.35 -15.14
N GLN A 80 -21.31 -9.47 -16.48
CA GLN A 80 -22.16 -8.65 -17.37
C GLN A 80 -21.95 -7.15 -17.09
N ALA A 81 -20.69 -6.76 -16.89
CA ALA A 81 -20.34 -5.40 -16.59
C ALA A 81 -20.51 -4.47 -17.80
N ASP A 82 -20.92 -3.24 -17.52
CA ASP A 82 -21.08 -2.16 -18.50
C ASP A 82 -19.85 -1.23 -18.56
N GLY A 83 -18.88 -1.44 -17.71
CA GLY A 83 -17.63 -0.71 -17.70
C GLY A 83 -16.63 -1.25 -16.69
N VAL A 84 -15.41 -0.72 -16.76
CA VAL A 84 -14.32 -1.02 -15.83
C VAL A 84 -13.94 0.27 -15.11
N VAL A 85 -13.71 0.19 -13.82
CA VAL A 85 -13.17 1.31 -13.02
C VAL A 85 -11.82 0.89 -12.46
N SER A 86 -10.81 1.74 -12.62
CA SER A 86 -9.47 1.51 -12.10
C SER A 86 -8.89 2.78 -11.51
N SER A 87 -7.79 2.67 -10.77
CA SER A 87 -7.02 3.83 -10.33
C SER A 87 -6.06 4.27 -11.43
N SER A 88 -5.76 5.56 -11.50
CA SER A 88 -4.69 6.03 -12.37
C SER A 88 -3.35 5.44 -11.94
N ALA A 89 -2.52 5.08 -12.90
CA ALA A 89 -1.20 4.48 -12.70
C ALA A 89 -0.11 5.42 -13.21
N VAL A 90 1.11 5.23 -12.71
CA VAL A 90 2.31 5.94 -13.17
C VAL A 90 3.16 5.05 -14.10
N ASP A 91 3.03 3.73 -13.97
CA ASP A 91 3.73 2.78 -14.83
C ASP A 91 3.13 2.80 -16.26
N PRO A 92 3.91 3.18 -17.31
CA PRO A 92 3.43 3.20 -18.69
C PRO A 92 2.86 1.86 -19.17
N ARG A 93 3.31 0.75 -18.58
CA ARG A 93 2.78 -0.59 -18.86
C ARG A 93 1.31 -0.69 -18.47
N LEU A 94 0.94 -0.16 -17.30
CA LEU A 94 -0.44 -0.16 -16.82
C LEU A 94 -1.33 0.77 -17.66
N GLU A 95 -0.77 1.88 -18.15
CA GLU A 95 -1.48 2.78 -19.10
C GLU A 95 -1.82 2.05 -20.39
N LEU A 96 -0.85 1.35 -20.99
CA LEU A 96 -1.07 0.55 -22.22
C LEU A 96 -2.11 -0.58 -22.01
N ILE A 97 -2.12 -1.20 -20.85
CA ILE A 97 -3.14 -2.21 -20.50
C ILE A 97 -4.51 -1.54 -20.38
N GLY A 98 -4.57 -0.36 -19.75
CA GLY A 98 -5.79 0.44 -19.67
C GLY A 98 -6.35 0.82 -21.03
N GLU A 99 -5.49 1.27 -21.95
CA GLU A 99 -5.89 1.56 -23.35
C GLU A 99 -6.45 0.32 -24.06
N ALA A 100 -5.83 -0.85 -23.85
CA ALA A 100 -6.30 -2.10 -24.42
C ALA A 100 -7.67 -2.53 -23.86
N ILE A 101 -7.95 -2.27 -22.59
CA ILE A 101 -9.25 -2.52 -21.97
C ILE A 101 -10.28 -1.53 -22.50
N ASP A 102 -9.96 -0.22 -22.55
CA ASP A 102 -10.86 0.84 -22.99
C ASP A 102 -11.28 0.69 -24.46
N ALA A 103 -10.44 0.06 -25.27
CA ALA A 103 -10.76 -0.25 -26.66
C ALA A 103 -11.93 -1.25 -26.82
N GLU A 104 -12.18 -2.12 -25.84
CA GLU A 104 -13.26 -3.12 -25.87
C GLU A 104 -14.42 -2.79 -24.92
N LEU A 105 -14.13 -2.20 -23.76
CA LEU A 105 -15.10 -1.88 -22.71
C LEU A 105 -14.70 -0.57 -22.04
N PRO A 106 -15.62 0.42 -21.90
CA PRO A 106 -15.30 1.73 -21.34
C PRO A 106 -14.58 1.64 -19.99
N LEU A 107 -13.44 2.35 -19.87
CA LEU A 107 -12.63 2.42 -18.66
C LEU A 107 -12.71 3.81 -18.04
N GLU A 108 -13.00 3.87 -16.74
CA GLU A 108 -12.92 5.09 -15.94
C GLU A 108 -11.73 5.00 -14.98
N LEU A 109 -10.86 6.02 -15.00
CA LEU A 109 -9.70 6.10 -14.11
C LEU A 109 -9.96 7.10 -13.00
N LEU A 110 -9.86 6.63 -11.75
CA LEU A 110 -9.96 7.46 -10.55
C LEU A 110 -8.57 7.84 -10.07
N ASN A 111 -8.36 9.12 -9.79
CA ASN A 111 -7.09 9.57 -9.23
C ASN A 111 -7.04 9.24 -7.73
N PRO A 112 -5.93 8.67 -7.23
CA PRO A 112 -5.73 8.54 -5.80
C PRO A 112 -5.64 9.92 -5.14
N GLU A 113 -6.03 9.99 -3.88
CA GLU A 113 -5.88 11.20 -3.08
C GLU A 113 -4.40 11.61 -3.05
N PRO A 114 -4.07 12.85 -3.42
CA PRO A 114 -2.69 13.31 -3.40
C PRO A 114 -2.18 13.35 -1.95
N PHE A 115 -0.92 12.98 -1.75
CA PHE A 115 -0.29 13.04 -0.42
C PHE A 115 -0.25 14.46 0.14
N VAL A 116 -0.15 15.47 -0.73
CA VAL A 116 -0.18 16.89 -0.38
C VAL A 116 -0.91 17.65 -1.48
N GLU A 117 -1.98 18.34 -1.14
CA GLU A 117 -2.65 19.26 -2.05
C GLU A 117 -1.91 20.60 -2.06
N LEU A 118 -1.23 20.88 -3.15
CA LEU A 118 -0.55 22.17 -3.33
C LEU A 118 -1.46 23.16 -4.08
N PRO A 119 -1.50 24.44 -3.67
CA PRO A 119 -2.32 25.46 -4.32
C PRO A 119 -1.87 25.77 -5.75
N ARG A 120 -0.69 25.29 -6.16
CA ARG A 120 -0.10 25.43 -7.49
C ARG A 120 0.63 24.15 -7.88
N PRO A 121 0.75 23.82 -9.18
CA PRO A 121 1.56 22.69 -9.64
C PRO A 121 3.00 22.82 -9.13
N PRO A 122 3.58 21.76 -8.56
CA PRO A 122 4.92 21.79 -7.98
C PRO A 122 6.01 21.97 -9.04
N ARG A 123 7.07 22.67 -8.68
CA ARG A 123 8.27 22.81 -9.51
C ARG A 123 9.19 21.61 -9.27
N LEU A 124 9.12 20.60 -10.10
CA LEU A 124 9.82 19.32 -9.91
C LEU A 124 11.34 19.36 -10.23
N GLY A 125 11.91 20.47 -10.65
CA GLY A 125 13.32 20.54 -11.06
C GLY A 125 14.36 20.29 -9.95
N ARG A 126 14.05 20.58 -8.70
CA ARG A 126 14.89 20.31 -7.51
C ARG A 126 14.00 20.12 -6.28
N PHE A 127 14.32 19.11 -5.47
CA PHE A 127 13.61 18.82 -4.22
C PHE A 127 13.50 20.05 -3.29
N SER A 128 14.57 20.84 -3.14
CA SER A 128 14.55 22.04 -2.29
C SER A 128 13.55 23.11 -2.73
N ARG A 129 13.20 23.18 -4.01
CA ARG A 129 12.15 24.08 -4.51
C ARG A 129 10.77 23.52 -4.23
N TYR A 130 10.58 22.23 -4.51
CA TYR A 130 9.36 21.52 -4.18
C TYR A 130 9.07 21.61 -2.67
N TRP A 131 10.05 21.29 -1.83
CA TRP A 131 9.89 21.31 -0.38
C TRP A 131 9.51 22.69 0.15
N ARG A 132 10.11 23.75 -0.35
CA ARG A 132 9.76 25.13 0.04
C ARG A 132 8.29 25.47 -0.23
N ASP A 133 7.74 24.96 -1.33
CA ASP A 133 6.34 25.18 -1.70
C ASP A 133 5.40 24.24 -0.90
N ALA A 134 5.86 23.06 -0.51
CA ALA A 134 5.08 22.03 0.18
C ALA A 134 5.15 22.13 1.72
N GLU A 135 6.25 22.63 2.28
CA GLU A 135 6.54 22.60 3.73
C GLU A 135 5.43 23.26 4.56
N ALA A 136 4.91 24.39 4.13
CA ALA A 136 3.84 25.09 4.83
C ALA A 136 2.57 24.24 4.90
N VAL A 137 2.19 23.64 3.78
CA VAL A 137 0.97 22.81 3.66
C VAL A 137 1.13 21.49 4.43
N VAL A 138 2.29 20.84 4.37
CA VAL A 138 2.57 19.60 5.11
C VAL A 138 2.46 19.81 6.61
N TRP A 139 2.90 20.97 7.11
CA TRP A 139 2.86 21.28 8.55
C TRP A 139 1.60 22.01 9.00
N GLU A 140 0.71 22.43 8.10
CA GLU A 140 -0.54 23.14 8.39
C GLU A 140 -1.53 22.28 9.17
N GLY A 141 -1.46 21.32 9.65
CA GLY A 141 -2.23 20.49 10.58
C GLY A 141 -1.38 19.87 11.68
N TYR A 142 -0.08 20.05 11.59
CA TYR A 142 0.88 19.48 12.52
C TYR A 142 1.22 20.50 13.60
N SER A 143 0.48 20.46 14.71
CA SER A 143 0.83 21.21 15.90
C SER A 143 1.89 20.46 16.69
N PRO A 144 3.15 20.95 16.78
CA PRO A 144 4.21 20.31 17.56
C PRO A 144 3.91 20.26 19.08
N ALA A 145 2.85 20.93 19.52
CA ALA A 145 2.42 20.96 20.91
C ALA A 145 1.87 19.62 21.45
N ARG A 146 1.67 18.59 20.62
CA ARG A 146 1.23 17.27 21.08
C ARG A 146 2.36 16.26 21.33
N LEU A 147 3.57 16.56 20.96
CA LEU A 147 4.75 15.83 21.42
C LEU A 147 5.26 16.49 22.69
N SER A 148 4.50 16.36 23.79
CA SER A 148 4.99 16.71 25.11
C SER A 148 6.17 15.77 25.41
N LEU A 149 7.37 16.34 25.45
CA LEU A 149 8.61 15.68 25.84
C LEU A 149 8.57 15.09 27.27
N SER A 150 7.44 15.23 27.97
CA SER A 150 7.20 14.68 29.30
C SER A 150 7.09 13.15 29.32
N SER A 151 6.71 12.49 28.23
CA SER A 151 6.60 11.03 28.21
C SER A 151 7.92 10.31 27.86
N CYS A 152 8.90 11.00 27.28
CA CYS A 152 10.21 10.40 26.99
C CYS A 152 11.18 10.49 28.17
N ARG A 153 11.02 11.46 29.10
CA ARG A 153 11.88 11.56 30.28
C ARG A 153 11.55 10.54 31.39
N ALA A 154 10.34 10.01 31.43
CA ALA A 154 9.93 9.06 32.46
C ALA A 154 10.41 7.63 32.22
N ARG A 155 10.94 7.29 31.05
CA ARG A 155 11.43 5.93 30.74
C ARG A 155 12.95 5.76 30.81
N PHE A 156 13.71 6.82 30.98
CA PHE A 156 15.19 6.70 31.04
C PHE A 156 15.78 6.77 32.49
N ASN A 157 14.94 6.98 33.53
CA ASN A 157 15.40 7.15 34.91
C ASN A 157 15.08 5.97 35.82
N SER A 158 14.70 4.79 35.30
CA SER A 158 14.35 3.62 36.13
C SER A 158 15.28 2.41 35.93
N SER A 159 16.48 2.57 35.37
CA SER A 159 17.43 1.45 35.24
C SER A 159 18.86 1.76 35.63
N THR A 160 19.07 2.69 36.58
CA THR A 160 20.33 2.77 37.34
C THR A 160 20.07 2.40 38.79
N GLY A 161 19.65 1.15 38.99
CA GLY A 161 19.67 0.47 40.26
C GLY A 161 21.12 0.03 40.54
N LEU A 162 21.71 0.64 41.55
CA LEU A 162 22.98 0.31 42.17
C LEU A 162 23.12 -1.19 42.38
N VAL A 163 24.13 -1.79 41.78
CA VAL A 163 24.63 -3.10 42.17
C VAL A 163 25.57 -2.87 43.37
N SER A 164 25.05 -3.00 44.58
CA SER A 164 25.86 -3.15 45.79
C SER A 164 26.45 -4.57 45.80
N ARG A 165 27.77 -4.66 45.74
CA ARG A 165 28.53 -5.85 46.09
C ARG A 165 28.35 -6.12 47.58
N SER A 166 27.83 -7.28 47.94
CA SER A 166 28.06 -7.89 49.23
C SER A 166 28.63 -9.28 49.04
N SER A 167 29.89 -9.38 49.41
CA SER A 167 30.62 -10.61 49.67
C SER A 167 30.03 -11.31 50.89
N ALA A 168 29.71 -12.59 50.79
CA ALA A 168 29.70 -13.52 51.92
C ALA A 168 29.90 -14.95 51.44
N SER A 169 30.96 -15.51 52.01
CA SER A 169 31.39 -16.89 51.94
C SER A 169 30.43 -17.87 52.63
N SER A 170 30.47 -19.11 52.25
CA SER A 170 30.53 -20.36 53.07
C SER A 170 29.74 -21.46 52.39
N GLU A 171 30.43 -22.51 51.88
CA GLU A 171 30.60 -23.81 52.56
C GLU A 171 29.32 -24.66 52.66
N GLY A 172 29.45 -25.89 52.17
CA GLY A 172 28.61 -26.99 52.58
C GLY A 172 28.16 -27.89 51.42
N SER A 173 28.97 -28.84 51.04
CA SER A 173 29.00 -30.24 51.45
C SER A 173 27.92 -31.15 50.85
N CYS A 174 28.42 -32.05 50.00
CA CYS A 174 28.25 -33.49 49.91
C CYS A 174 26.90 -34.22 49.87
N THR A 175 27.02 -35.29 49.09
CA THR A 175 26.32 -36.57 49.07
C THR A 175 25.09 -36.57 48.18
N GLY A 176 24.90 -37.50 47.20
CA GLY A 176 25.38 -38.83 47.03
C GLY A 176 24.17 -39.67 46.61
N THR A 177 24.39 -40.60 45.69
CA THR A 177 23.65 -41.84 45.51
C THR A 177 22.30 -41.79 44.77
N THR A 178 22.17 -42.34 43.75
CA THR A 178 22.02 -43.61 42.95
C THR A 178 21.50 -43.29 41.59
#